data_f6e7997040811c470ef00e716b67c42c
#
_entry.id   f6e7997040811c470ef00e716b67c42c
#
_cell.length_a   1.000
_cell.length_b   1.000
_cell.length_c   1.000
_cell.angle_alpha   90.00
_cell.angle_beta   90.00
_cell.angle_gamma   90.00
#
_symmetry.space_group_name_H-M   'P 1'
#
loop_
_entity.id
_entity.type
_entity.pdbx_description
1 polymer ?
#
loop_
_entity_poly.entity_id
_entity_poly.type
_entity_poly.pdbx_seq_one_letter_code
_entity_poly.pdbx_strand_id
1 'polypeptide(L)'
;RVGIARALMQEPSLILADEPTSSLDPKTSVEIMELLDQVSREREVPVIINIHNVDLARRFATRIIGMSAGQVVFDGPPDALQDTHLNEVYGGEDWQA
;
A
#
# COMPACT_ATOMS: atom_id res chain seq x y z
N ARG A 1 9.21 8.88 8.07
CA ARG A 1 9.61 8.14 9.29
C ARG A 1 9.19 8.86 10.57
N VAL A 2 9.38 10.17 10.61
CA VAL A 2 8.95 10.94 11.77
C VAL A 2 7.44 10.80 11.97
N GLY A 3 6.67 10.80 10.89
CA GLY A 3 5.22 10.62 10.95
C GLY A 3 4.82 9.25 11.48
N ILE A 4 5.54 8.19 11.10
CA ILE A 4 5.27 6.84 11.59
C ILE A 4 5.57 6.76 13.10
N ALA A 5 6.71 7.30 13.52
CA ALA A 5 7.09 7.29 14.94
C ALA A 5 6.05 8.03 15.78
N ARG A 6 5.57 9.18 15.32
CA ARG A 6 4.56 9.95 16.04
C ARG A 6 3.24 9.19 16.14
N ALA A 7 2.83 8.51 15.06
CA ALA A 7 1.62 7.69 15.07
C ALA A 7 1.73 6.57 16.09
N LEU A 8 2.90 5.92 16.18
CA LEU A 8 3.12 4.83 17.12
C LEU A 8 3.08 5.29 18.58
N MET A 9 3.55 6.50 18.85
CA MET A 9 3.51 7.05 20.21
C MET A 9 2.08 7.28 20.70
N GLN A 10 1.12 7.39 19.80
CA GLN A 10 -0.28 7.59 20.16
C GLN A 10 -1.04 6.28 20.36
N GLU A 11 -0.37 5.14 20.18
CA GLU A 11 -0.96 3.81 20.32
C GLU A 11 -2.27 3.66 19.51
N PRO A 12 -2.21 3.86 18.19
CA PRO A 12 -3.42 3.87 17.36
C PRO A 12 -4.03 2.47 17.22
N SER A 13 -5.33 2.41 16.96
CA SER A 13 -6.02 1.16 16.60
C SER A 13 -5.99 0.89 15.10
N LEU A 14 -5.56 1.86 14.29
CA LEU A 14 -5.48 1.77 12.84
C LEU A 14 -4.43 2.76 12.37
N ILE A 15 -3.60 2.36 11.41
CA ILE A 15 -2.61 3.25 10.81
C ILE A 15 -2.98 3.48 9.34
N LEU A 16 -3.02 4.74 8.94
CA LEU A 16 -3.21 5.14 7.55
C LEU A 16 -1.92 5.73 7.02
N ALA A 17 -1.41 5.20 5.93
CA ALA A 17 -0.21 5.72 5.28
C ALA A 17 -0.54 6.11 3.85
N ASP A 18 -0.37 7.39 3.52
CA ASP A 18 -0.67 7.92 2.20
C ASP A 18 0.63 8.10 1.42
N GLU A 19 0.81 7.24 0.43
CA GLU A 19 1.99 7.21 -0.44
C GLU A 19 3.31 7.28 0.34
N PRO A 20 3.53 6.36 1.28
CA PRO A 20 4.67 6.44 2.19
C PRO A 20 6.02 6.28 1.49
N THR A 21 6.02 5.76 0.26
CA THR A 21 7.25 5.53 -0.52
C THR A 21 7.42 6.53 -1.65
N SER A 22 6.54 7.50 -1.78
CA SER A 22 6.62 8.53 -2.81
C SER A 22 7.92 9.31 -2.67
N SER A 23 8.60 9.53 -3.79
CA SER A 23 9.86 10.27 -3.87
C SER A 23 11.05 9.58 -3.21
N LEU A 24 10.93 8.30 -2.84
CA LEU A 24 12.02 7.53 -2.27
C LEU A 24 12.65 6.62 -3.33
N ASP A 25 13.94 6.32 -3.16
CA ASP A 25 14.61 5.34 -4.00
C ASP A 25 14.08 3.93 -3.71
N PRO A 26 14.30 2.95 -4.62
CA PRO A 26 13.74 1.61 -4.44
C PRO A 26 14.14 0.92 -3.13
N LYS A 27 15.39 1.07 -2.72
CA LYS A 27 15.85 0.43 -1.49
C LYS A 27 15.15 1.00 -0.25
N THR A 28 15.06 2.32 -0.17
CA THR A 28 14.40 2.99 0.95
C THR A 28 12.91 2.70 0.95
N SER A 29 12.30 2.61 -0.24
CA SER A 29 10.89 2.24 -0.36
C SER A 29 10.61 0.87 0.25
N VAL A 30 11.44 -0.12 -0.04
CA VAL A 30 11.31 -1.46 0.53
C VAL A 30 11.47 -1.41 2.04
N GLU A 31 12.44 -0.66 2.55
CA GLU A 31 12.66 -0.53 3.99
C GLU A 31 11.45 0.07 4.71
N ILE A 32 10.82 1.07 4.11
CA ILE A 32 9.61 1.68 4.68
C ILE A 32 8.45 0.67 4.71
N MET A 33 8.26 -0.08 3.62
CA MET A 33 7.21 -1.09 3.57
C MET A 33 7.47 -2.21 4.59
N GLU A 34 8.72 -2.62 4.75
CA GLU A 34 9.08 -3.62 5.75
C GLU A 34 8.80 -3.12 7.17
N LEU A 35 9.09 -1.84 7.43
CA LEU A 35 8.80 -1.23 8.72
C LEU A 35 7.29 -1.23 9.02
N LEU A 36 6.48 -0.84 8.05
CA LEU A 36 5.02 -0.84 8.21
C LEU A 36 4.48 -2.25 8.45
N ASP A 37 4.99 -3.23 7.72
CA ASP A 37 4.60 -4.62 7.89
C ASP A 37 4.97 -5.13 9.28
N GLN A 38 6.18 -4.82 9.74
CA GLN A 38 6.66 -5.21 11.07
C GLN A 38 5.79 -4.60 12.17
N VAL A 39 5.49 -3.31 12.06
CA VAL A 39 4.64 -2.62 13.03
C VAL A 39 3.25 -3.24 13.09
N SER A 40 2.68 -3.54 11.93
CA SER A 40 1.36 -4.17 11.87
C SER A 40 1.33 -5.49 12.61
N ARG A 41 2.37 -6.30 12.43
CA ARG A 41 2.45 -7.61 13.07
C ARG A 41 2.72 -7.53 14.55
N GLU A 42 3.68 -6.72 14.95
CA GLU A 42 4.10 -6.62 16.36
C GLU A 42 3.05 -5.98 17.23
N ARG A 43 2.35 -4.99 16.72
CA ARG A 43 1.34 -4.25 17.49
C ARG A 43 -0.07 -4.75 17.24
N GLU A 44 -0.24 -5.68 16.32
CA GLU A 44 -1.54 -6.20 15.90
C GLU A 44 -2.48 -5.07 15.48
N VAL A 45 -1.93 -4.12 14.72
CA VAL A 45 -2.66 -2.95 14.23
C VAL A 45 -2.76 -3.04 12.71
N PRO A 46 -3.98 -2.96 12.13
CA PRO A 46 -4.09 -2.93 10.69
C PRO A 46 -3.48 -1.65 10.11
N VAL A 47 -2.80 -1.80 8.98
CA VAL A 47 -2.21 -0.67 8.26
C VAL A 47 -2.84 -0.62 6.88
N ILE A 48 -3.42 0.52 6.55
CA ILE A 48 -3.99 0.78 5.23
C ILE A 48 -3.07 1.74 4.50
N ILE A 49 -2.60 1.34 3.33
CA ILE A 49 -1.62 2.10 2.56
C ILE A 49 -2.22 2.49 1.23
N ASN A 50 -2.23 3.79 0.93
CA ASN A 50 -2.52 4.29 -0.40
C ASN A 50 -1.21 4.37 -1.17
N ILE A 51 -1.06 3.58 -2.24
CA ILE A 51 0.21 3.45 -2.93
C ILE A 51 -0.03 3.25 -4.43
N HIS A 52 0.84 3.86 -5.25
CA HIS A 52 0.78 3.70 -6.71
C HIS A 52 1.75 2.64 -7.23
N ASN A 53 2.74 2.24 -6.44
CA ASN A 53 3.70 1.22 -6.85
C ASN A 53 3.07 -0.17 -6.72
N VAL A 54 2.70 -0.75 -7.86
CA VAL A 54 2.02 -2.04 -7.92
C VAL A 54 2.88 -3.17 -7.38
N ASP A 55 4.18 -3.15 -7.67
CA ASP A 55 5.10 -4.20 -7.22
C ASP A 55 5.19 -4.23 -5.70
N LEU A 56 5.29 -3.06 -5.07
CA LEU A 56 5.32 -2.97 -3.61
C LEU A 56 3.99 -3.43 -3.01
N ALA A 57 2.88 -3.05 -3.62
CA ALA A 57 1.56 -3.48 -3.16
C ALA A 57 1.44 -5.00 -3.21
N ARG A 58 1.84 -5.62 -4.32
CA ARG A 58 1.78 -7.09 -4.45
C ARG A 58 2.69 -7.79 -3.45
N ARG A 59 3.84 -7.21 -3.16
CA ARG A 59 4.82 -7.84 -2.28
C ARG A 59 4.43 -7.79 -0.81
N PHE A 60 3.83 -6.71 -0.36
CA PHE A 60 3.60 -6.47 1.06
C PHE A 60 2.15 -6.58 1.52
N ALA A 61 1.19 -6.36 0.64
CA ALA A 61 -0.21 -6.36 1.03
C ALA A 61 -0.74 -7.77 1.25
N THR A 62 -1.63 -7.92 2.21
CA THR A 62 -2.43 -9.15 2.38
C THR A 62 -3.76 -9.03 1.66
N ARG A 63 -4.20 -7.82 1.41
CA ARG A 63 -5.44 -7.51 0.67
C ARG A 63 -5.21 -6.24 -0.13
N ILE A 64 -5.60 -6.27 -1.40
CA ILE A 64 -5.49 -5.12 -2.28
C ILE A 64 -6.88 -4.66 -2.68
N ILE A 65 -7.09 -3.37 -2.62
CA ILE A 65 -8.32 -2.74 -3.10
C ILE A 65 -7.94 -1.77 -4.21
N GLY A 66 -8.42 -2.03 -5.41
CA GLY A 66 -8.22 -1.15 -6.55
C GLY A 66 -9.44 -0.28 -6.78
N MET A 67 -9.22 1.01 -6.98
CA MET A 67 -10.30 1.97 -7.15
C MET A 67 -10.15 2.72 -8.46
N SER A 68 -11.29 3.06 -9.06
CA SER A 68 -11.35 3.89 -10.25
C SER A 68 -12.61 4.72 -10.20
N ALA A 69 -12.47 6.04 -10.43
CA ALA A 69 -13.60 6.98 -10.45
C ALA A 69 -14.50 6.86 -9.21
N GLY A 70 -13.88 6.67 -8.04
CA GLY A 70 -14.60 6.58 -6.77
C GLY A 70 -15.26 5.24 -6.51
N GLN A 71 -15.02 4.24 -7.36
CA GLN A 71 -15.61 2.91 -7.22
C GLN A 71 -14.54 1.85 -7.04
N VAL A 72 -14.88 0.80 -6.28
CA VAL A 72 -14.00 -0.35 -6.13
C VAL A 72 -14.14 -1.23 -7.37
N VAL A 73 -13.01 -1.44 -8.06
CA VAL A 73 -12.97 -2.31 -9.25
C VAL A 73 -12.23 -3.61 -8.99
N PHE A 74 -11.51 -3.70 -7.88
CA PHE A 74 -10.86 -4.94 -7.45
C PHE A 74 -10.80 -4.98 -5.93
N ASP A 75 -11.03 -6.14 -5.35
CA ASP A 75 -10.86 -6.38 -3.92
C ASP A 75 -10.51 -7.86 -3.73
N GLY A 76 -9.29 -8.12 -3.28
CA GLY A 76 -8.85 -9.48 -3.07
C GLY A 76 -7.38 -9.58 -2.69
N PRO A 77 -6.85 -10.82 -2.61
CA PRO A 77 -5.44 -11.03 -2.30
C PRO A 77 -4.53 -10.60 -3.46
N PRO A 78 -3.24 -10.34 -3.17
CA PRO A 78 -2.32 -9.85 -4.21
C PRO A 78 -2.19 -10.76 -5.42
N ASP A 79 -2.23 -12.07 -5.22
CA ASP A 79 -2.06 -13.03 -6.31
C ASP A 79 -3.29 -13.14 -7.22
N ALA A 80 -4.42 -12.59 -6.82
CA ALA A 80 -5.61 -12.51 -7.66
C ALA A 80 -5.64 -11.26 -8.55
N LEU A 81 -4.74 -10.30 -8.31
CA LEU A 81 -4.68 -9.06 -9.07
C LEU A 81 -4.06 -9.31 -10.44
N GLN A 82 -4.84 -9.03 -11.50
CA GLN A 82 -4.43 -9.24 -12.88
C GLN A 82 -4.32 -7.92 -13.62
N ASP A 83 -3.67 -7.94 -14.78
CA ASP A 83 -3.50 -6.75 -15.61
C ASP A 83 -4.82 -6.12 -16.01
N THR A 84 -5.86 -6.93 -16.21
CA THR A 84 -7.21 -6.41 -16.52
C THR A 84 -7.73 -5.51 -15.42
N HIS A 85 -7.48 -5.88 -14.16
CA HIS A 85 -7.88 -5.06 -13.00
C HIS A 85 -7.08 -3.77 -12.96
N LEU A 86 -5.78 -3.84 -13.22
CA LEU A 86 -4.92 -2.67 -13.21
C LEU A 86 -5.29 -1.70 -14.32
N ASN A 87 -5.68 -2.23 -15.49
CA ASN A 87 -6.17 -1.39 -16.57
C ASN A 87 -7.44 -0.63 -16.16
N GLU A 88 -8.32 -1.24 -15.40
CA GLU A 88 -9.50 -0.56 -14.89
C GLU A 88 -9.13 0.54 -13.88
N VAL A 89 -8.18 0.25 -12.97
CA VAL A 89 -7.75 1.23 -11.97
C VAL A 89 -7.13 2.44 -12.63
N TYR A 90 -6.29 2.25 -13.64
CA TYR A 90 -5.53 3.31 -14.29
C TYR A 90 -6.10 3.75 -15.63
N GLY A 91 -7.32 3.32 -15.95
CA GLY A 91 -8.01 3.75 -17.17
C GLY A 91 -7.43 3.22 -18.47
N GLY A 92 -6.73 2.09 -18.42
CA GLY A 92 -6.13 1.49 -19.61
C GLY A 92 -4.84 2.17 -20.07
N GLU A 93 -4.36 3.15 -19.33
CA GLU A 93 -3.12 3.85 -19.64
C GLU A 93 -1.90 3.03 -19.23
N ASP A 94 -0.72 3.59 -19.50
CA ASP A 94 0.55 2.92 -19.21
C ASP A 94 0.87 2.99 -17.72
N TRP A 95 0.18 2.17 -16.95
CA TRP A 95 0.36 2.12 -15.50
C TRP A 95 1.69 1.52 -15.07
N GLN A 96 2.43 0.93 -16.01
CA GLN A 96 3.76 0.35 -15.75
C GLN A 96 4.89 1.38 -15.92
N ALA A 97 4.60 2.51 -16.50
CA ALA A 97 5.61 3.52 -16.78
C ALA A 97 6.14 4.20 -15.53
#